data_c9962e36f40346c73736bfa046552083
#
_entry.id   c9962e36f40346c73736bfa046552083
#
_cell.length_a   1.000
_cell.length_b   1.000
_cell.length_c   1.000
_cell.angle_alpha   90.00
_cell.angle_beta   90.00
_cell.angle_gamma   90.00
#
_symmetry.space_group_name_H-M   'P 1'
#
loop_
_entity.id
_entity.type
_entity.pdbx_description
1 polymer ?
#
loop_
_entity_poly.entity_id
_entity_poly.type
_entity_poly.pdbx_seq_one_letter_code
_entity_poly.pdbx_strand_id
1 'polypeptide(L)'
;MMAFLHWLGDLAHRLVRTLDWPLCAALGALMAFGLLVMHSAGGPHLVMAQGSRFAVGVLAMWGISRISPLRLRAWTPLIYALSMLPLLAVFVIGTGKYGRQWLNLGLFYLQPAELLKISMPMMAAWYLHQRPLPPRLFTVLVTAVIIGVPTGLIMLQPDFGTAVLIGASGVFVLYLAGLSWWWFVTAGVFGGVIGGLAMFAPIDWFFMLRPYQKDRILTFRDPENDPLSAGWNIIQSKIAIGSGGWSGKGWGQGSQSHLNFIPEQSTDFAFSVLSEEFGWIGVSIVLALYLFVVARCLWIAANARDTWSRLIAGATGLSFFVYVLVNGGMISGLLPVVGVPMPLMSYGGTSAVSLLAGLGVALAVKGYRPVNAAY
;
A
#
# COMPACT_ATOMS: atom_id res chain seq x y z
N MET A 1 32.68 20.35 27.38
CA MET A 1 31.81 20.83 26.27
C MET A 1 32.13 20.14 24.95
N MET A 2 33.38 20.15 24.42
CA MET A 2 33.75 19.48 23.15
C MET A 2 33.50 17.96 23.16
N ALA A 3 33.86 17.22 24.21
CA ALA A 3 33.63 15.78 24.29
C ALA A 3 32.13 15.42 24.24
N PHE A 4 31.26 16.23 24.82
CA PHE A 4 29.81 16.06 24.77
C PHE A 4 29.24 16.35 23.36
N LEU A 5 29.76 17.35 22.66
CA LEU A 5 29.38 17.66 21.27
C LEU A 5 29.88 16.56 20.31
N HIS A 6 31.06 16.02 20.49
CA HIS A 6 31.54 14.85 19.74
C HIS A 6 30.69 13.61 20.00
N TRP A 7 30.33 13.34 21.28
CA TRP A 7 29.46 12.21 21.62
C TRP A 7 28.05 12.38 21.01
N LEU A 8 27.49 13.61 21.05
CA LEU A 8 26.22 13.91 20.38
C LEU A 8 26.30 13.73 18.87
N GLY A 9 27.43 14.18 18.24
CA GLY A 9 27.66 14.00 16.82
C GLY A 9 27.76 12.51 16.43
N ASP A 10 28.48 11.72 17.18
CA ASP A 10 28.59 10.28 16.97
C ASP A 10 27.26 9.56 17.20
N LEU A 11 26.49 9.96 18.21
CA LEU A 11 25.17 9.43 18.46
C LEU A 11 24.22 9.77 17.29
N ALA A 12 24.19 11.03 16.87
CA ALA A 12 23.38 11.48 15.74
C ALA A 12 23.78 10.74 14.45
N HIS A 13 25.08 10.61 14.18
CA HIS A 13 25.59 9.85 13.03
C HIS A 13 25.16 8.36 13.08
N ARG A 14 25.23 7.73 14.25
CA ARG A 14 24.75 6.35 14.45
C ARG A 14 23.23 6.26 14.26
N LEU A 15 22.47 7.22 14.73
CA LEU A 15 21.00 7.27 14.64
C LEU A 15 20.51 7.43 13.20
N VAL A 16 21.28 8.10 12.36
CA VAL A 16 20.90 8.48 11.00
C VAL A 16 21.53 7.58 9.93
N ARG A 17 22.57 6.84 10.27
CA ARG A 17 23.38 6.02 9.33
C ARG A 17 22.55 4.96 8.56
N THR A 18 21.47 4.46 9.12
CA THR A 18 20.60 3.47 8.48
C THR A 18 19.62 4.09 7.48
N LEU A 19 19.42 5.40 7.52
CA LEU A 19 18.45 6.09 6.68
C LEU A 19 19.01 6.28 5.26
N ASP A 20 18.14 6.08 4.29
CA ASP A 20 18.37 6.45 2.91
C ASP A 20 17.76 7.84 2.69
N TRP A 21 18.62 8.88 2.72
CA TRP A 21 18.17 10.28 2.64
C TRP A 21 17.30 10.59 1.41
N PRO A 22 17.65 10.11 0.19
CA PRO A 22 16.78 10.35 -0.97
C PRO A 22 15.39 9.74 -0.79
N LEU A 23 15.30 8.52 -0.24
CA LEU A 23 14.01 7.89 0.05
C LEU A 23 13.24 8.67 1.12
N CYS A 24 13.91 9.03 2.23
CA CYS A 24 13.29 9.78 3.32
C CYS A 24 12.80 11.16 2.85
N ALA A 25 13.55 11.86 2.00
CA ALA A 25 13.14 13.14 1.43
C ALA A 25 11.89 13.00 0.55
N ALA A 26 11.84 12.00 -0.32
CA ALA A 26 10.67 11.74 -1.16
C ALA A 26 9.43 11.39 -0.32
N LEU A 27 9.59 10.56 0.72
CA LEU A 27 8.50 10.24 1.65
C LEU A 27 8.04 11.49 2.42
N GLY A 28 8.98 12.34 2.88
CA GLY A 28 8.67 13.62 3.52
C GLY A 28 7.88 14.55 2.61
N ALA A 29 8.27 14.65 1.34
CA ALA A 29 7.55 15.44 0.35
C ALA A 29 6.13 14.90 0.11
N LEU A 30 5.96 13.56 -0.04
CA LEU A 30 4.65 12.93 -0.18
C LEU A 30 3.76 13.17 1.04
N MET A 31 4.31 13.02 2.26
CA MET A 31 3.58 13.33 3.49
C MET A 31 3.17 14.80 3.58
N ALA A 32 4.03 15.72 3.16
CA ALA A 32 3.72 17.15 3.13
C ALA A 32 2.58 17.46 2.13
N PHE A 33 2.62 16.90 0.92
CA PHE A 33 1.51 16.99 -0.04
C PHE A 33 0.23 16.38 0.53
N GLY A 34 0.33 15.22 1.19
CA GLY A 34 -0.81 14.59 1.85
C GLY A 34 -1.46 15.48 2.92
N LEU A 35 -0.65 16.15 3.75
CA LEU A 35 -1.16 17.08 4.77
C LEU A 35 -1.79 18.34 4.14
N LEU A 36 -1.25 18.87 3.03
CA LEU A 36 -1.85 19.98 2.29
C LEU A 36 -3.23 19.60 1.73
N VAL A 37 -3.35 18.41 1.12
CA VAL A 37 -4.62 17.89 0.62
C VAL A 37 -5.62 17.64 1.76
N MET A 38 -5.15 17.07 2.89
CA MET A 38 -6.00 16.84 4.06
C MET A 38 -6.49 18.15 4.68
N HIS A 39 -5.68 19.19 4.68
CA HIS A 39 -6.10 20.52 5.14
C HIS A 39 -7.25 21.05 4.30
N SER A 40 -7.14 20.95 2.99
CA SER A 40 -8.18 21.38 2.07
C SER A 40 -9.45 20.52 2.15
N ALA A 41 -9.30 19.19 2.21
CA ALA A 41 -10.43 18.25 2.22
C ALA A 41 -11.21 18.20 3.55
N GLY A 42 -10.62 18.58 4.68
CA GLY A 42 -11.29 18.43 5.99
C GLY A 42 -10.73 19.27 7.11
N GLY A 43 -9.88 20.26 6.79
CA GLY A 43 -9.41 21.26 7.74
C GLY A 43 -8.34 20.79 8.74
N PRO A 44 -7.99 21.66 9.71
CA PRO A 44 -6.85 21.42 10.64
C PRO A 44 -6.95 20.17 11.48
N HIS A 45 -8.14 19.75 11.81
CA HIS A 45 -8.39 18.57 12.63
C HIS A 45 -7.91 17.27 11.93
N LEU A 46 -8.16 17.13 10.60
CA LEU A 46 -7.65 15.98 9.83
C LEU A 46 -6.11 16.02 9.71
N VAL A 47 -5.54 17.23 9.57
CA VAL A 47 -4.08 17.43 9.53
C VAL A 47 -3.43 16.94 10.82
N MET A 48 -3.97 17.31 12.00
CA MET A 48 -3.44 16.86 13.28
C MET A 48 -3.57 15.35 13.46
N ALA A 49 -4.73 14.78 13.10
CA ALA A 49 -4.96 13.34 13.18
C ALA A 49 -4.05 12.55 12.23
N GLN A 50 -3.85 13.00 11.00
CA GLN A 50 -2.95 12.35 10.04
C GLN A 50 -1.48 12.57 10.40
N GLY A 51 -1.12 13.77 10.84
CA GLY A 51 0.24 14.11 11.29
C GLY A 51 0.70 13.24 12.45
N SER A 52 -0.17 12.95 13.42
CA SER A 52 0.15 12.03 14.52
C SER A 52 0.42 10.61 14.02
N ARG A 53 -0.35 10.13 13.03
CA ARG A 53 -0.13 8.81 12.40
C ARG A 53 1.17 8.77 11.61
N PHE A 54 1.50 9.84 10.90
CA PHE A 54 2.80 9.96 10.22
C PHE A 54 3.94 9.93 11.22
N ALA A 55 3.83 10.63 12.35
CA ALA A 55 4.84 10.59 13.39
C ALA A 55 5.05 9.16 13.94
N VAL A 56 3.96 8.45 14.26
CA VAL A 56 4.02 7.05 14.69
C VAL A 56 4.61 6.16 13.60
N GLY A 57 4.19 6.34 12.35
CA GLY A 57 4.70 5.58 11.20
C GLY A 57 6.19 5.80 10.95
N VAL A 58 6.67 7.06 11.03
CA VAL A 58 8.09 7.41 10.88
C VAL A 58 8.91 6.83 12.03
N LEU A 59 8.41 6.84 13.26
CA LEU A 59 9.06 6.20 14.39
C LEU A 59 9.14 4.68 14.21
N ALA A 60 8.07 4.05 13.73
CA ALA A 60 8.06 2.62 13.40
C ALA A 60 9.05 2.30 12.28
N MET A 61 9.05 3.08 11.19
CA MET A 61 9.99 2.96 10.07
C MET A 61 11.43 3.07 10.55
N TRP A 62 11.73 4.09 11.36
CA TRP A 62 13.06 4.30 11.94
C TRP A 62 13.45 3.15 12.87
N GLY A 63 12.58 2.73 13.78
CA GLY A 63 12.84 1.62 14.70
C GLY A 63 13.13 0.30 13.98
N ILE A 64 12.31 -0.05 12.97
CA ILE A 64 12.51 -1.25 12.15
C ILE A 64 13.81 -1.16 11.35
N SER A 65 14.17 0.01 10.82
CA SER A 65 15.42 0.21 10.07
C SER A 65 16.68 -0.06 10.90
N ARG A 66 16.55 -0.10 12.23
CA ARG A 66 17.66 -0.42 13.18
C ARG A 66 17.83 -1.91 13.41
N ILE A 67 16.84 -2.72 13.04
CA ILE A 67 16.91 -4.18 13.21
C ILE A 67 17.68 -4.77 12.03
N SER A 68 18.67 -5.63 12.31
CA SER A 68 19.38 -6.28 11.21
C SER A 68 18.48 -7.16 10.37
N PRO A 69 18.63 -7.19 9.02
CA PRO A 69 17.84 -8.05 8.14
C PRO A 69 17.90 -9.54 8.53
N LEU A 70 19.03 -9.98 9.08
CA LEU A 70 19.19 -11.35 9.56
C LEU A 70 18.23 -11.68 10.72
N ARG A 71 18.02 -10.75 11.65
CA ARG A 71 17.06 -10.92 12.76
C ARG A 71 15.63 -10.86 12.23
N LEU A 72 15.31 -9.89 11.36
CA LEU A 72 13.98 -9.80 10.72
C LEU A 72 13.65 -11.10 9.99
N ARG A 73 14.62 -11.65 9.24
CA ARG A 73 14.48 -12.94 8.57
C ARG A 73 14.24 -14.08 9.55
N ALA A 74 15.00 -14.16 10.63
CA ALA A 74 14.86 -15.20 11.65
C ALA A 74 13.49 -15.13 12.34
N TRP A 75 12.95 -13.94 12.58
CA TRP A 75 11.66 -13.71 13.21
C TRP A 75 10.47 -13.84 12.25
N THR A 76 10.71 -13.85 10.94
CA THR A 76 9.66 -13.86 9.92
C THR A 76 8.57 -14.93 10.14
N PRO A 77 8.89 -16.23 10.39
CA PRO A 77 7.85 -17.23 10.60
C PRO A 77 6.97 -16.93 11.82
N LEU A 78 7.58 -16.43 12.90
CA LEU A 78 6.86 -16.04 14.11
C LEU A 78 5.98 -14.82 13.85
N ILE A 79 6.52 -13.79 13.19
CA ILE A 79 5.75 -12.56 12.84
C ILE A 79 4.57 -12.93 11.96
N TYR A 80 4.74 -13.80 10.96
CA TYR A 80 3.67 -14.24 10.09
C TYR A 80 2.60 -15.02 10.87
N ALA A 81 2.99 -15.98 11.71
CA ALA A 81 2.06 -16.73 12.54
C ALA A 81 1.27 -15.81 13.50
N LEU A 82 1.96 -14.88 14.16
CA LEU A 82 1.32 -13.88 15.03
C LEU A 82 0.39 -12.93 14.27
N SER A 83 0.67 -12.63 13.00
CA SER A 83 -0.21 -11.82 12.14
C SER A 83 -1.46 -12.59 11.70
N MET A 84 -1.37 -13.89 11.59
CA MET A 84 -2.53 -14.75 11.26
C MET A 84 -3.52 -14.87 12.41
N LEU A 85 -3.08 -14.81 13.67
CA LEU A 85 -3.97 -14.93 14.83
C LEU A 85 -5.06 -13.84 14.87
N PRO A 86 -4.75 -12.53 14.81
CA PRO A 86 -5.77 -11.50 14.77
C PRO A 86 -6.61 -11.56 13.48
N LEU A 87 -6.05 -12.04 12.35
CA LEU A 87 -6.83 -12.25 11.13
C LEU A 87 -7.93 -13.30 11.33
N LEU A 88 -7.64 -14.39 12.04
CA LEU A 88 -8.62 -15.42 12.38
C LEU A 88 -9.59 -14.92 13.45
N ALA A 89 -9.09 -14.22 14.47
CA ALA A 89 -9.92 -13.68 15.55
C ALA A 89 -10.99 -12.70 15.04
N VAL A 90 -10.70 -11.93 13.99
CA VAL A 90 -11.66 -10.96 13.43
C VAL A 90 -12.94 -11.61 12.89
N PHE A 91 -12.92 -12.89 12.49
CA PHE A 91 -14.12 -13.60 12.06
C PHE A 91 -15.11 -13.84 13.21
N VAL A 92 -14.61 -13.90 14.44
CA VAL A 92 -15.43 -14.17 15.65
C VAL A 92 -15.82 -12.86 16.33
N ILE A 93 -14.83 -11.99 16.63
CA ILE A 93 -15.00 -10.80 17.47
C ILE A 93 -14.87 -9.48 16.68
N GLY A 94 -14.70 -9.55 15.36
CA GLY A 94 -14.48 -8.37 14.53
C GLY A 94 -15.74 -7.50 14.37
N THR A 95 -15.51 -6.23 14.09
CA THR A 95 -16.50 -5.20 13.80
C THR A 95 -16.26 -4.58 12.42
N GLY A 96 -17.27 -3.93 11.82
CA GLY A 96 -17.13 -3.21 10.55
C GLY A 96 -18.46 -2.98 9.86
N LYS A 97 -18.54 -1.93 9.04
CA LYS A 97 -19.77 -1.50 8.34
C LYS A 97 -20.25 -2.50 7.28
N TYR A 98 -19.31 -3.11 6.55
CA TYR A 98 -19.60 -4.03 5.43
C TYR A 98 -19.18 -5.48 5.71
N GLY A 99 -18.59 -5.74 6.88
CA GLY A 99 -18.09 -7.04 7.31
C GLY A 99 -17.15 -6.91 8.50
N ARG A 100 -16.80 -8.03 9.12
CA ARG A 100 -15.88 -8.05 10.27
C ARG A 100 -14.44 -7.88 9.78
N GLN A 101 -13.91 -6.67 9.82
CA GLN A 101 -12.57 -6.31 9.32
C GLN A 101 -11.66 -5.70 10.39
N TRP A 102 -12.26 -5.19 11.48
CA TRP A 102 -11.57 -4.44 12.51
C TRP A 102 -11.68 -5.12 13.86
N LEU A 103 -10.60 -5.13 14.61
CA LEU A 103 -10.58 -5.50 16.02
C LEU A 103 -10.56 -4.25 16.88
N ASN A 104 -11.52 -4.13 17.79
CA ASN A 104 -11.52 -3.08 18.77
C ASN A 104 -10.64 -3.51 19.96
N LEU A 105 -9.48 -2.86 20.12
CA LEU A 105 -8.55 -3.09 21.24
C LEU A 105 -8.76 -2.11 22.41
N GLY A 106 -9.88 -1.37 22.41
CA GLY A 106 -10.22 -0.38 23.40
C GLY A 106 -9.59 0.99 23.11
N LEU A 107 -8.29 1.07 22.96
CA LEU A 107 -7.56 2.32 22.68
C LEU A 107 -7.55 2.69 21.17
N PHE A 108 -7.59 1.70 20.30
CA PHE A 108 -7.59 1.89 18.85
C PHE A 108 -8.21 0.70 18.14
N TYR A 109 -8.59 0.91 16.88
CA TYR A 109 -9.04 -0.15 15.99
C TYR A 109 -7.86 -0.67 15.18
N LEU A 110 -7.63 -1.98 15.23
CA LEU A 110 -6.62 -2.68 14.45
C LEU A 110 -7.28 -3.43 13.29
N GLN A 111 -6.81 -3.20 12.06
CA GLN A 111 -7.13 -4.04 10.92
C GLN A 111 -6.03 -5.09 10.77
N PRO A 112 -6.32 -6.38 11.00
CA PRO A 112 -5.29 -7.43 10.97
C PRO A 112 -4.59 -7.56 9.62
N ALA A 113 -5.30 -7.27 8.52
CA ALA A 113 -4.76 -7.25 7.18
C ALA A 113 -3.56 -6.30 7.01
N GLU A 114 -3.48 -5.20 7.80
CA GLU A 114 -2.35 -4.28 7.76
C GLU A 114 -1.04 -4.93 8.20
N LEU A 115 -1.08 -5.86 9.15
CA LEU A 115 0.09 -6.63 9.58
C LEU A 115 0.55 -7.60 8.47
N LEU A 116 -0.41 -8.17 7.75
CA LEU A 116 -0.13 -9.12 6.67
C LEU A 116 0.44 -8.46 5.42
N LYS A 117 0.20 -7.18 5.19
CA LYS A 117 0.86 -6.42 4.12
C LYS A 117 2.38 -6.45 4.23
N ILE A 118 2.91 -6.59 5.44
CA ILE A 118 4.35 -6.68 5.73
C ILE A 118 4.78 -8.14 5.91
N SER A 119 4.08 -8.88 6.76
CA SER A 119 4.51 -10.21 7.20
C SER A 119 4.38 -11.27 6.11
N MET A 120 3.38 -11.17 5.21
CA MET A 120 3.18 -12.14 4.15
C MET A 120 4.29 -12.09 3.08
N PRO A 121 4.66 -10.93 2.49
CA PRO A 121 5.79 -10.92 1.56
C PRO A 121 7.12 -11.28 2.25
N MET A 122 7.29 -10.96 3.56
CA MET A 122 8.44 -11.43 4.32
C MET A 122 8.47 -12.97 4.39
N MET A 123 7.32 -13.61 4.64
CA MET A 123 7.22 -15.08 4.74
C MET A 123 7.46 -15.76 3.38
N ALA A 124 6.89 -15.21 2.30
CA ALA A 124 7.15 -15.69 0.95
C ALA A 124 8.65 -15.59 0.60
N ALA A 125 9.29 -14.46 0.89
CA ALA A 125 10.73 -14.27 0.70
C ALA A 125 11.56 -15.21 1.60
N TRP A 126 11.11 -15.47 2.86
CA TRP A 126 11.75 -16.39 3.78
C TRP A 126 11.73 -17.83 3.28
N TYR A 127 10.62 -18.27 2.70
CA TYR A 127 10.53 -19.60 2.13
C TYR A 127 11.39 -19.74 0.88
N LEU A 128 11.40 -18.73 0.01
CA LEU A 128 12.14 -18.77 -1.26
C LEU A 128 13.65 -18.63 -1.09
N HIS A 129 14.14 -17.88 -0.10
CA HIS A 129 15.59 -17.69 0.08
C HIS A 129 16.33 -18.97 0.42
N GLN A 130 15.64 -19.99 0.96
CA GLN A 130 16.21 -21.30 1.31
C GLN A 130 16.18 -22.28 0.14
N ARG A 131 15.69 -21.88 -1.02
CA ARG A 131 15.48 -22.74 -2.18
C ARG A 131 16.29 -22.26 -3.38
N PRO A 132 16.64 -23.19 -4.31
CA PRO A 132 17.29 -22.79 -5.55
C PRO A 132 16.36 -21.90 -6.38
N LEU A 133 16.92 -20.85 -6.96
CA LEU A 133 16.23 -19.92 -7.86
C LEU A 133 16.75 -20.13 -9.29
N PRO A 134 15.87 -20.04 -10.31
CA PRO A 134 14.42 -19.81 -10.26
C PRO A 134 13.64 -20.96 -9.60
N PRO A 135 12.46 -20.67 -8.97
CA PRO A 135 11.74 -21.65 -8.17
C PRO A 135 11.13 -22.75 -9.04
N ARG A 136 11.25 -24.02 -8.59
CA ARG A 136 10.58 -25.16 -9.22
C ARG A 136 9.08 -25.15 -8.90
N LEU A 137 8.27 -25.87 -9.68
CA LEU A 137 6.81 -25.90 -9.56
C LEU A 137 6.34 -26.16 -8.12
N PHE A 138 6.90 -27.15 -7.42
CA PHE A 138 6.53 -27.43 -6.03
C PHE A 138 6.80 -26.23 -5.10
N THR A 139 7.92 -25.54 -5.28
CA THR A 139 8.27 -24.32 -4.53
C THR A 139 7.26 -23.19 -4.82
N VAL A 140 6.87 -23.05 -6.10
CA VAL A 140 5.83 -22.08 -6.49
C VAL A 140 4.50 -22.40 -5.83
N LEU A 141 4.06 -23.67 -5.84
CA LEU A 141 2.80 -24.10 -5.22
C LEU A 141 2.77 -23.82 -3.72
N VAL A 142 3.83 -24.16 -2.99
CA VAL A 142 3.91 -23.87 -1.55
C VAL A 142 3.91 -22.36 -1.29
N THR A 143 4.64 -21.57 -2.09
CA THR A 143 4.61 -20.10 -1.97
C THR A 143 3.22 -19.56 -2.29
N ALA A 144 2.54 -20.13 -3.30
CA ALA A 144 1.17 -19.76 -3.64
C ALA A 144 0.19 -20.06 -2.47
N VAL A 145 0.40 -21.11 -1.70
CA VAL A 145 -0.38 -21.40 -0.48
C VAL A 145 -0.08 -20.36 0.60
N ILE A 146 1.19 -20.01 0.83
CA ILE A 146 1.58 -18.97 1.81
C ILE A 146 0.92 -17.63 1.49
N ILE A 147 0.79 -17.27 0.21
CA ILE A 147 0.14 -16.05 -0.27
C ILE A 147 -1.37 -16.21 -0.27
N GLY A 148 -1.87 -17.33 -0.79
CA GLY A 148 -3.28 -17.55 -1.07
C GLY A 148 -4.13 -17.71 0.19
N VAL A 149 -3.60 -18.31 1.26
CA VAL A 149 -4.35 -18.49 2.51
C VAL A 149 -4.74 -17.14 3.13
N PRO A 150 -3.81 -16.21 3.45
CA PRO A 150 -4.21 -14.91 4.01
C PRO A 150 -5.03 -14.08 3.03
N THR A 151 -4.68 -14.08 1.74
CA THR A 151 -5.44 -13.37 0.70
C THR A 151 -6.88 -13.86 0.62
N GLY A 152 -7.09 -15.18 0.61
CA GLY A 152 -8.43 -15.80 0.59
C GLY A 152 -9.23 -15.48 1.85
N LEU A 153 -8.61 -15.53 3.03
CA LEU A 153 -9.27 -15.15 4.28
C LEU A 153 -9.72 -13.68 4.25
N ILE A 154 -8.91 -12.76 3.72
CA ILE A 154 -9.26 -11.34 3.60
C ILE A 154 -10.38 -11.14 2.56
N MET A 155 -10.38 -11.88 1.46
CA MET A 155 -11.50 -11.86 0.50
C MET A 155 -12.82 -12.31 1.15
N LEU A 156 -12.78 -13.22 2.11
CA LEU A 156 -13.96 -13.63 2.88
C LEU A 156 -14.45 -12.54 3.84
N GLN A 157 -13.62 -11.56 4.18
CA GLN A 157 -13.95 -10.40 5.04
C GLN A 157 -14.53 -9.20 4.27
N PRO A 158 -15.11 -9.35 3.12
CA PRO A 158 -15.41 -8.42 2.01
C PRO A 158 -14.43 -7.23 1.84
N ASP A 159 -13.14 -7.48 2.01
CA ASP A 159 -12.08 -6.51 1.77
C ASP A 159 -11.26 -6.87 0.51
N PHE A 160 -11.90 -6.69 -0.64
CA PHE A 160 -11.31 -7.04 -1.93
C PHE A 160 -10.06 -6.21 -2.24
N GLY A 161 -10.08 -4.92 -1.91
CA GLY A 161 -8.95 -4.01 -2.16
C GLY A 161 -7.67 -4.48 -1.44
N THR A 162 -7.78 -4.74 -0.14
CA THR A 162 -6.64 -5.22 0.66
C THR A 162 -6.20 -6.63 0.23
N ALA A 163 -7.13 -7.51 -0.15
CA ALA A 163 -6.79 -8.84 -0.66
C ALA A 163 -5.94 -8.75 -1.94
N VAL A 164 -6.31 -7.89 -2.89
CA VAL A 164 -5.53 -7.65 -4.12
C VAL A 164 -4.13 -7.12 -3.79
N LEU A 165 -4.01 -6.16 -2.88
CA LEU A 165 -2.71 -5.60 -2.50
C LEU A 165 -1.78 -6.63 -1.86
N ILE A 166 -2.30 -7.45 -0.94
CA ILE A 166 -1.53 -8.51 -0.29
C ILE A 166 -1.16 -9.59 -1.30
N GLY A 167 -2.11 -10.07 -2.10
CA GLY A 167 -1.85 -11.02 -3.16
C GLY A 167 -0.78 -10.54 -4.14
N ALA A 168 -0.90 -9.30 -4.61
CA ALA A 168 0.07 -8.68 -5.50
C ALA A 168 1.48 -8.61 -4.88
N SER A 169 1.60 -8.27 -3.59
CA SER A 169 2.90 -8.21 -2.91
C SER A 169 3.61 -9.57 -2.89
N GLY A 170 2.87 -10.66 -2.70
CA GLY A 170 3.40 -12.03 -2.78
C GLY A 170 3.78 -12.44 -4.20
N VAL A 171 2.96 -12.07 -5.19
CA VAL A 171 3.25 -12.28 -6.61
C VAL A 171 4.54 -11.57 -7.01
N PHE A 172 4.80 -10.37 -6.50
CA PHE A 172 6.07 -9.67 -6.73
C PHE A 172 7.27 -10.39 -6.12
N VAL A 173 7.13 -11.02 -4.97
CA VAL A 173 8.20 -11.86 -4.41
C VAL A 173 8.53 -13.02 -5.37
N LEU A 174 7.52 -13.69 -5.93
CA LEU A 174 7.71 -14.75 -6.94
C LEU A 174 8.35 -14.21 -8.22
N TYR A 175 7.90 -13.05 -8.70
CA TYR A 175 8.48 -12.39 -9.88
C TYR A 175 9.98 -12.10 -9.68
N LEU A 176 10.32 -11.47 -8.56
CA LEU A 176 11.71 -11.14 -8.22
C LEU A 176 12.58 -12.37 -7.94
N ALA A 177 11.97 -13.50 -7.56
CA ALA A 177 12.63 -14.79 -7.43
C ALA A 177 12.93 -15.47 -8.79
N GLY A 178 12.53 -14.86 -9.90
CA GLY A 178 12.80 -15.36 -11.25
C GLY A 178 11.73 -16.35 -11.75
N LEU A 179 10.50 -16.25 -11.28
CA LEU A 179 9.39 -17.01 -11.87
C LEU A 179 9.23 -16.61 -13.33
N SER A 180 9.06 -17.61 -14.22
CA SER A 180 8.93 -17.39 -15.65
C SER A 180 7.85 -16.35 -15.97
N TRP A 181 8.16 -15.42 -16.88
CA TRP A 181 7.25 -14.37 -17.35
C TRP A 181 5.94 -14.92 -17.91
N TRP A 182 5.96 -16.12 -18.47
CA TRP A 182 4.75 -16.77 -19.01
C TRP A 182 3.65 -16.97 -17.96
N TRP A 183 3.99 -17.16 -16.70
CA TRP A 183 2.99 -17.23 -15.61
C TRP A 183 2.23 -15.93 -15.43
N PHE A 184 2.92 -14.81 -15.59
CA PHE A 184 2.29 -13.48 -15.47
C PHE A 184 1.47 -13.15 -16.73
N VAL A 185 1.94 -13.54 -17.92
CA VAL A 185 1.19 -13.41 -19.17
C VAL A 185 -0.10 -14.22 -19.11
N THR A 186 -0.02 -15.50 -18.72
CA THR A 186 -1.21 -16.37 -18.60
C THR A 186 -2.18 -15.84 -17.55
N ALA A 187 -1.70 -15.41 -16.37
CA ALA A 187 -2.53 -14.80 -15.34
C ALA A 187 -3.18 -13.48 -15.82
N GLY A 188 -2.42 -12.65 -16.54
CA GLY A 188 -2.92 -11.41 -17.13
C GLY A 188 -3.97 -11.63 -18.21
N VAL A 189 -3.77 -12.59 -19.10
CA VAL A 189 -4.77 -12.97 -20.12
C VAL A 189 -6.05 -13.51 -19.44
N PHE A 190 -5.89 -14.42 -18.49
CA PHE A 190 -7.03 -14.97 -17.74
C PHE A 190 -7.80 -13.88 -16.96
N GLY A 191 -7.08 -13.01 -16.27
CA GLY A 191 -7.66 -11.85 -15.57
C GLY A 191 -8.35 -10.88 -16.55
N GLY A 192 -7.75 -10.63 -17.72
CA GLY A 192 -8.32 -9.80 -18.77
C GLY A 192 -9.61 -10.39 -19.37
N VAL A 193 -9.64 -11.72 -19.57
CA VAL A 193 -10.87 -12.41 -20.01
C VAL A 193 -11.97 -12.33 -18.95
N ILE A 194 -11.64 -12.58 -17.67
CA ILE A 194 -12.61 -12.45 -16.57
C ILE A 194 -13.10 -11.00 -16.47
N GLY A 195 -12.21 -10.03 -16.53
CA GLY A 195 -12.56 -8.60 -16.51
C GLY A 195 -13.45 -8.21 -17.70
N GLY A 196 -13.14 -8.67 -18.88
CA GLY A 196 -13.99 -8.47 -20.08
C GLY A 196 -15.36 -9.11 -19.92
N LEU A 197 -15.43 -10.35 -19.44
CA LEU A 197 -16.71 -10.98 -19.09
C LEU A 197 -17.46 -10.17 -18.02
N ALA A 198 -16.75 -9.71 -17.00
CA ALA A 198 -17.35 -8.88 -15.96
C ALA A 198 -17.89 -7.55 -16.50
N MET A 199 -17.38 -7.03 -17.62
CA MET A 199 -17.90 -5.81 -18.27
C MET A 199 -19.10 -6.04 -19.16
N PHE A 200 -19.18 -7.16 -19.88
CA PHE A 200 -20.13 -7.34 -20.96
C PHE A 200 -21.14 -8.48 -20.73
N ALA A 201 -20.81 -9.48 -19.92
CA ALA A 201 -21.72 -10.60 -19.69
C ALA A 201 -22.84 -10.25 -18.70
N PRO A 202 -24.00 -10.91 -18.75
CA PRO A 202 -25.06 -10.76 -17.77
C PRO A 202 -24.53 -11.02 -16.35
N ILE A 203 -24.92 -10.16 -15.39
CA ILE A 203 -24.42 -10.25 -14.01
C ILE A 203 -24.82 -11.57 -13.33
N ASP A 204 -25.92 -12.19 -13.78
CA ASP A 204 -26.41 -13.46 -13.27
C ASP A 204 -25.50 -14.64 -13.55
N TRP A 205 -24.62 -14.56 -14.56
CA TRP A 205 -23.61 -15.56 -14.84
C TRP A 205 -22.59 -15.69 -13.70
N PHE A 206 -22.45 -14.62 -12.92
CA PHE A 206 -21.54 -14.57 -11.77
C PHE A 206 -22.22 -15.00 -10.47
N PHE A 207 -22.86 -16.20 -10.47
CA PHE A 207 -23.58 -16.73 -9.33
C PHE A 207 -22.72 -16.92 -8.06
N MET A 208 -21.41 -17.07 -8.21
CA MET A 208 -20.46 -17.20 -7.10
C MET A 208 -20.13 -15.86 -6.42
N LEU A 209 -20.41 -14.73 -7.06
CA LEU A 209 -20.17 -13.41 -6.48
C LEU A 209 -21.23 -13.06 -5.45
N ARG A 210 -20.79 -12.46 -4.35
CA ARG A 210 -21.67 -11.90 -3.31
C ARG A 210 -22.39 -10.65 -3.83
N PRO A 211 -23.57 -10.30 -3.29
CA PRO A 211 -24.33 -9.13 -3.74
C PRO A 211 -23.50 -7.85 -3.86
N TYR A 212 -22.74 -7.49 -2.82
CA TYR A 212 -21.89 -6.29 -2.83
C TYR A 212 -20.81 -6.29 -3.94
N GLN A 213 -20.34 -7.47 -4.39
CA GLN A 213 -19.38 -7.57 -5.50
C GLN A 213 -20.07 -7.34 -6.84
N LYS A 214 -21.29 -7.85 -6.99
CA LYS A 214 -22.13 -7.60 -8.15
C LYS A 214 -22.48 -6.11 -8.26
N ASP A 215 -22.86 -5.49 -7.15
CA ASP A 215 -23.17 -4.05 -7.10
C ASP A 215 -21.96 -3.21 -7.55
N ARG A 216 -20.73 -3.54 -7.12
CA ARG A 216 -19.51 -2.85 -7.57
C ARG A 216 -19.28 -2.98 -9.07
N ILE A 217 -19.55 -4.15 -9.66
CA ILE A 217 -19.44 -4.37 -11.11
C ILE A 217 -20.50 -3.56 -11.84
N LEU A 218 -21.75 -3.57 -11.37
CA LEU A 218 -22.85 -2.82 -11.98
C LEU A 218 -22.59 -1.32 -11.91
N THR A 219 -22.21 -0.79 -10.75
CA THR A 219 -21.84 0.62 -10.58
C THR A 219 -20.65 1.02 -11.46
N PHE A 220 -19.69 0.10 -11.67
CA PHE A 220 -18.57 0.37 -12.56
C PHE A 220 -18.97 0.41 -14.04
N ARG A 221 -19.89 -0.47 -14.47
CA ARG A 221 -20.43 -0.47 -15.83
C ARG A 221 -21.23 0.79 -16.14
N ASP A 222 -22.05 1.20 -15.19
CA ASP A 222 -22.94 2.34 -15.32
C ASP A 222 -23.01 3.12 -13.99
N PRO A 223 -22.08 4.06 -13.78
CA PRO A 223 -22.09 4.87 -12.57
C PRO A 223 -23.31 5.78 -12.40
N GLU A 224 -24.01 6.09 -13.50
CA GLU A 224 -25.19 6.98 -13.47
C GLU A 224 -26.39 6.30 -12.80
N ASN A 225 -26.44 4.98 -12.81
CA ASN A 225 -27.49 4.21 -12.14
C ASN A 225 -27.31 4.13 -10.61
N ASP A 226 -26.20 4.62 -10.06
CA ASP A 226 -25.94 4.70 -8.62
C ASP A 226 -25.61 6.14 -8.17
N PRO A 227 -26.61 7.05 -8.23
CA PRO A 227 -26.38 8.48 -8.03
C PRO A 227 -26.22 8.88 -6.55
N LEU A 228 -26.29 7.96 -5.59
CA LEU A 228 -26.24 8.24 -4.15
C LEU A 228 -25.08 7.57 -3.41
N SER A 229 -24.23 6.79 -4.11
CA SER A 229 -23.14 6.05 -3.45
C SER A 229 -21.84 6.05 -4.27
N ALA A 230 -21.33 4.87 -4.63
CA ALA A 230 -20.05 4.73 -5.30
C ALA A 230 -20.03 5.34 -6.72
N GLY A 231 -21.14 5.28 -7.46
CA GLY A 231 -21.28 5.89 -8.79
C GLY A 231 -21.14 7.40 -8.75
N TRP A 232 -21.78 8.05 -7.77
CA TRP A 232 -21.63 9.49 -7.54
C TRP A 232 -20.17 9.89 -7.31
N ASN A 233 -19.46 9.17 -6.43
CA ASN A 233 -18.06 9.44 -6.15
C ASN A 233 -17.18 9.35 -7.41
N ILE A 234 -17.42 8.35 -8.30
CA ILE A 234 -16.68 8.21 -9.56
C ILE A 234 -16.95 9.39 -10.49
N ILE A 235 -18.22 9.79 -10.64
CA ILE A 235 -18.60 10.90 -11.52
C ILE A 235 -17.97 12.20 -11.02
N GLN A 236 -18.13 12.51 -9.74
CA GLN A 236 -17.60 13.75 -9.16
C GLN A 236 -16.07 13.79 -9.17
N SER A 237 -15.40 12.64 -8.97
CA SER A 237 -13.94 12.59 -9.06
C SER A 237 -13.44 12.85 -10.50
N LYS A 238 -14.12 12.31 -11.53
CA LYS A 238 -13.80 12.62 -12.93
C LYS A 238 -13.99 14.10 -13.26
N ILE A 239 -15.07 14.70 -12.75
CA ILE A 239 -15.32 16.15 -12.91
C ILE A 239 -14.22 16.96 -12.21
N ALA A 240 -13.85 16.60 -10.98
CA ALA A 240 -12.76 17.25 -10.24
C ALA A 240 -11.44 17.19 -11.01
N ILE A 241 -11.02 15.99 -11.44
CA ILE A 241 -9.79 15.78 -12.22
C ILE A 241 -9.81 16.59 -13.51
N GLY A 242 -10.93 16.51 -14.27
CA GLY A 242 -11.06 17.22 -15.55
C GLY A 242 -11.07 18.75 -15.39
N SER A 243 -11.64 19.26 -14.29
CA SER A 243 -11.74 20.70 -14.03
C SER A 243 -10.43 21.32 -13.54
N GLY A 244 -9.45 20.52 -13.09
CA GLY A 244 -8.17 21.01 -12.61
C GLY A 244 -7.26 21.60 -13.69
N GLY A 245 -7.41 21.18 -14.96
CA GLY A 245 -6.59 21.68 -16.06
C GLY A 245 -5.07 21.49 -15.82
N TRP A 246 -4.25 22.41 -16.32
CA TRP A 246 -2.79 22.30 -16.20
C TRP A 246 -2.26 22.68 -14.81
N SER A 247 -2.71 23.81 -14.25
CA SER A 247 -2.16 24.41 -13.02
C SER A 247 -3.06 24.24 -11.80
N GLY A 248 -4.25 23.63 -11.97
CA GLY A 248 -5.26 23.56 -10.93
C GLY A 248 -6.04 24.85 -10.71
N LYS A 249 -7.06 24.77 -9.85
CA LYS A 249 -7.86 25.93 -9.42
C LYS A 249 -7.17 26.76 -8.34
N GLY A 250 -6.10 26.25 -7.75
CA GLY A 250 -5.42 26.79 -6.58
C GLY A 250 -5.78 26.02 -5.30
N TRP A 251 -4.84 26.00 -4.36
CA TRP A 251 -5.02 25.32 -3.08
C TRP A 251 -6.17 25.93 -2.28
N GLY A 252 -7.06 25.08 -1.79
CA GLY A 252 -8.26 25.51 -1.07
C GLY A 252 -9.34 26.13 -1.97
N GLN A 253 -9.24 25.99 -3.31
CA GLN A 253 -10.19 26.55 -4.27
C GLN A 253 -10.96 25.46 -5.06
N GLY A 254 -10.82 24.19 -4.62
CA GLY A 254 -11.50 23.06 -5.24
C GLY A 254 -13.02 23.12 -5.01
N SER A 255 -13.82 23.32 -6.05
CA SER A 255 -15.28 23.42 -5.91
C SER A 255 -15.92 22.09 -5.52
N GLN A 256 -15.40 20.96 -6.02
CA GLN A 256 -15.95 19.63 -5.72
C GLN A 256 -15.66 19.21 -4.27
N SER A 257 -14.48 19.58 -3.76
CA SER A 257 -14.07 19.28 -2.38
C SER A 257 -14.81 20.19 -1.37
N HIS A 258 -14.85 21.51 -1.59
CA HIS A 258 -15.46 22.45 -0.65
C HIS A 258 -16.99 22.35 -0.55
N LEU A 259 -17.65 21.98 -1.63
CA LEU A 259 -19.09 21.75 -1.63
C LEU A 259 -19.50 20.34 -1.13
N ASN A 260 -18.51 19.54 -0.68
CA ASN A 260 -18.72 18.16 -0.20
C ASN A 260 -19.44 17.27 -1.22
N PHE A 261 -19.21 17.49 -2.53
CA PHE A 261 -19.79 16.64 -3.57
C PHE A 261 -19.14 15.25 -3.62
N ILE A 262 -17.95 15.08 -3.02
CA ILE A 262 -17.25 13.81 -2.90
C ILE A 262 -17.24 13.40 -1.42
N PRO A 263 -18.17 12.54 -0.95
CA PRO A 263 -18.25 12.14 0.46
C PRO A 263 -16.96 11.55 1.03
N GLU A 264 -16.21 10.76 0.21
CA GLU A 264 -14.96 10.09 0.60
C GLU A 264 -13.71 10.87 0.14
N GLN A 265 -13.81 12.20 0.01
CA GLN A 265 -12.72 13.08 -0.47
C GLN A 265 -11.46 13.06 0.39
N SER A 266 -11.58 12.74 1.67
CA SER A 266 -10.42 12.66 2.57
C SER A 266 -9.76 11.28 2.59
N THR A 267 -10.48 10.24 2.18
CA THR A 267 -10.04 8.83 2.21
C THR A 267 -9.64 8.34 0.82
N ASP A 268 -10.51 7.66 0.13
CA ASP A 268 -10.20 6.96 -1.12
C ASP A 268 -10.05 7.88 -2.33
N PHE A 269 -10.69 9.05 -2.29
CA PHE A 269 -10.70 10.04 -3.38
C PHE A 269 -9.83 11.28 -3.11
N ALA A 270 -8.92 11.24 -2.14
CA ALA A 270 -8.04 12.37 -1.81
C ALA A 270 -7.20 12.84 -3.01
N PHE A 271 -6.84 11.94 -3.92
CA PHE A 271 -6.09 12.29 -5.12
C PHE A 271 -6.91 13.08 -6.15
N SER A 272 -8.25 13.00 -6.15
CA SER A 272 -9.10 13.85 -6.97
C SER A 272 -9.06 15.31 -6.50
N VAL A 273 -9.00 15.54 -5.18
CA VAL A 273 -8.80 16.88 -4.59
C VAL A 273 -7.46 17.47 -5.01
N LEU A 274 -6.38 16.67 -4.92
CA LEU A 274 -5.07 17.09 -5.45
C LEU A 274 -5.16 17.50 -6.91
N SER A 275 -5.83 16.68 -7.73
CA SER A 275 -5.95 16.90 -9.17
C SER A 275 -6.73 18.16 -9.50
N GLU A 276 -7.78 18.46 -8.75
CA GLU A 276 -8.59 19.69 -8.91
C GLU A 276 -7.81 20.96 -8.52
N GLU A 277 -7.09 20.91 -7.38
CA GLU A 277 -6.44 22.08 -6.82
C GLU A 277 -5.07 22.39 -7.44
N PHE A 278 -4.29 21.36 -7.79
CA PHE A 278 -2.93 21.50 -8.31
C PHE A 278 -2.79 21.14 -9.80
N GLY A 279 -3.85 20.63 -10.41
CA GLY A 279 -3.92 20.28 -11.82
C GLY A 279 -2.92 19.20 -12.24
N TRP A 280 -2.67 19.15 -13.56
CA TRP A 280 -1.75 18.17 -14.16
C TRP A 280 -0.31 18.29 -13.64
N ILE A 281 0.16 19.53 -13.38
CA ILE A 281 1.51 19.77 -12.85
C ILE A 281 1.65 19.13 -11.47
N GLY A 282 0.72 19.39 -10.54
CA GLY A 282 0.76 18.80 -9.19
C GLY A 282 0.65 17.28 -9.21
N VAL A 283 -0.24 16.73 -10.04
CA VAL A 283 -0.37 15.28 -10.26
C VAL A 283 0.94 14.68 -10.75
N SER A 284 1.58 15.31 -11.75
CA SER A 284 2.84 14.81 -12.32
C SER A 284 3.98 14.82 -11.30
N ILE A 285 4.08 15.84 -10.46
CA ILE A 285 5.09 15.93 -9.39
C ILE A 285 4.87 14.77 -8.38
N VAL A 286 3.64 14.58 -7.95
CA VAL A 286 3.31 13.52 -6.97
C VAL A 286 3.54 12.13 -7.55
N LEU A 287 3.15 11.88 -8.80
CA LEU A 287 3.42 10.62 -9.49
C LEU A 287 4.93 10.38 -9.67
N ALA A 288 5.70 11.42 -10.00
CA ALA A 288 7.16 11.32 -10.08
C ALA A 288 7.79 10.96 -8.71
N LEU A 289 7.29 11.53 -7.61
CA LEU A 289 7.72 11.18 -6.25
C LEU A 289 7.39 9.70 -5.93
N TYR A 290 6.20 9.21 -6.28
CA TYR A 290 5.85 7.81 -6.12
C TYR A 290 6.77 6.88 -6.92
N LEU A 291 7.00 7.20 -8.19
CA LEU A 291 7.92 6.42 -9.03
C LEU A 291 9.35 6.45 -8.49
N PHE A 292 9.78 7.57 -7.94
CA PHE A 292 11.08 7.70 -7.29
C PHE A 292 11.20 6.78 -6.06
N VAL A 293 10.17 6.72 -5.20
CA VAL A 293 10.13 5.80 -4.04
C VAL A 293 10.24 4.35 -4.51
N VAL A 294 9.47 3.97 -5.54
CA VAL A 294 9.53 2.61 -6.13
C VAL A 294 10.93 2.32 -6.67
N ALA A 295 11.45 3.20 -7.51
CA ALA A 295 12.79 3.06 -8.11
C ALA A 295 13.87 2.96 -7.02
N ARG A 296 13.74 3.73 -5.94
CA ARG A 296 14.69 3.67 -4.83
C ARG A 296 14.64 2.36 -4.06
N CYS A 297 13.44 1.81 -3.82
CA CYS A 297 13.29 0.48 -3.23
C CYS A 297 13.87 -0.62 -4.13
N LEU A 298 13.64 -0.55 -5.45
CA LEU A 298 14.24 -1.48 -6.42
C LEU A 298 15.76 -1.35 -6.48
N TRP A 299 16.29 -0.13 -6.38
CA TRP A 299 17.74 0.09 -6.28
C TRP A 299 18.31 -0.53 -5.01
N ILE A 300 17.65 -0.39 -3.85
CA ILE A 300 18.03 -1.05 -2.59
C ILE A 300 18.02 -2.57 -2.78
N ALA A 301 16.98 -3.10 -3.42
CA ALA A 301 16.86 -4.53 -3.71
C ALA A 301 18.00 -5.03 -4.62
N ALA A 302 18.32 -4.30 -5.69
CA ALA A 302 19.41 -4.66 -6.61
C ALA A 302 20.79 -4.69 -5.93
N ASN A 303 21.00 -3.83 -4.93
CA ASN A 303 22.24 -3.74 -4.17
C ASN A 303 22.23 -4.58 -2.86
N ALA A 304 21.16 -5.34 -2.62
CA ALA A 304 21.05 -6.20 -1.44
C ALA A 304 21.98 -7.43 -1.57
N ARG A 305 22.59 -7.84 -0.46
CA ARG A 305 23.63 -8.88 -0.41
C ARG A 305 23.09 -10.29 -0.37
N ASP A 306 21.91 -10.48 0.18
CA ASP A 306 21.27 -11.79 0.30
C ASP A 306 19.91 -11.83 -0.38
N THR A 307 19.48 -13.03 -0.73
CA THR A 307 18.25 -13.26 -1.50
C THR A 307 17.00 -12.77 -0.76
N TRP A 308 16.90 -13.00 0.56
CA TRP A 308 15.74 -12.54 1.32
C TRP A 308 15.61 -11.02 1.30
N SER A 309 16.71 -10.33 1.56
CA SER A 309 16.79 -8.86 1.54
C SER A 309 16.42 -8.29 0.17
N ARG A 310 16.93 -8.92 -0.91
CA ARG A 310 16.61 -8.52 -2.29
C ARG A 310 15.12 -8.67 -2.58
N LEU A 311 14.54 -9.81 -2.25
CA LEU A 311 13.13 -10.11 -2.51
C LEU A 311 12.21 -9.16 -1.74
N ILE A 312 12.46 -8.93 -0.44
CA ILE A 312 11.56 -8.11 0.37
C ILE A 312 11.65 -6.61 0.04
N ALA A 313 12.85 -6.07 -0.18
CA ALA A 313 13.00 -4.67 -0.54
C ALA A 313 12.34 -4.37 -1.91
N GLY A 314 12.51 -5.25 -2.89
CA GLY A 314 11.88 -5.12 -4.19
C GLY A 314 10.35 -5.27 -4.14
N ALA A 315 9.86 -6.27 -3.40
CA ALA A 315 8.43 -6.48 -3.22
C ALA A 315 7.76 -5.31 -2.50
N THR A 316 8.41 -4.70 -1.50
CA THR A 316 7.91 -3.49 -0.82
C THR A 316 7.74 -2.34 -1.81
N GLY A 317 8.73 -2.08 -2.67
CA GLY A 317 8.64 -1.03 -3.69
C GLY A 317 7.53 -1.30 -4.71
N LEU A 318 7.44 -2.52 -5.24
CA LEU A 318 6.40 -2.89 -6.20
C LEU A 318 5.00 -2.89 -5.57
N SER A 319 4.86 -3.27 -4.30
CA SER A 319 3.60 -3.16 -3.58
C SER A 319 3.16 -1.69 -3.47
N PHE A 320 4.09 -0.79 -3.18
CA PHE A 320 3.81 0.64 -3.14
C PHE A 320 3.30 1.16 -4.50
N PHE A 321 3.87 0.67 -5.62
CA PHE A 321 3.39 0.98 -6.97
C PHE A 321 1.95 0.53 -7.20
N VAL A 322 1.58 -0.68 -6.74
CA VAL A 322 0.19 -1.20 -6.93
C VAL A 322 -0.84 -0.34 -6.19
N TYR A 323 -0.52 0.17 -5.01
CA TYR A 323 -1.41 1.11 -4.33
C TYR A 323 -1.73 2.33 -5.19
N VAL A 324 -0.67 2.93 -5.78
CA VAL A 324 -0.82 4.10 -6.65
C VAL A 324 -1.64 3.77 -7.90
N LEU A 325 -1.35 2.61 -8.52
CA LEU A 325 -2.04 2.14 -9.71
C LEU A 325 -3.52 1.86 -9.44
N VAL A 326 -3.83 1.16 -8.35
CA VAL A 326 -5.22 0.78 -8.00
C VAL A 326 -6.02 2.01 -7.61
N ASN A 327 -5.49 2.89 -6.75
CA ASN A 327 -6.20 4.11 -6.36
C ASN A 327 -6.36 5.05 -7.56
N GLY A 328 -5.29 5.34 -8.29
CA GLY A 328 -5.35 6.18 -9.50
C GLY A 328 -6.33 5.64 -10.55
N GLY A 329 -6.32 4.32 -10.78
CA GLY A 329 -7.27 3.67 -11.69
C GLY A 329 -8.72 3.76 -11.21
N MET A 330 -8.95 3.65 -9.90
CA MET A 330 -10.27 3.77 -9.28
C MET A 330 -10.85 5.18 -9.45
N ILE A 331 -10.10 6.23 -9.11
CA ILE A 331 -10.58 7.62 -9.17
C ILE A 331 -10.76 8.11 -10.60
N SER A 332 -9.98 7.60 -11.56
CA SER A 332 -10.11 7.90 -12.99
C SER A 332 -11.24 7.09 -13.66
N GLY A 333 -11.85 6.13 -12.93
CA GLY A 333 -12.89 5.25 -13.45
C GLY A 333 -12.36 4.18 -14.42
N LEU A 334 -11.07 3.84 -14.37
CA LEU A 334 -10.48 2.72 -15.11
C LEU A 334 -10.61 1.39 -14.36
N LEU A 335 -10.77 1.46 -13.04
CA LEU A 335 -10.97 0.31 -12.16
C LEU A 335 -12.21 0.51 -11.29
N PRO A 336 -12.89 -0.58 -10.89
CA PRO A 336 -14.00 -0.46 -9.96
C PRO A 336 -13.55 0.07 -8.59
N VAL A 337 -14.47 0.68 -7.84
CA VAL A 337 -14.17 1.20 -6.50
C VAL A 337 -13.92 0.04 -5.54
N VAL A 338 -12.69 -0.04 -5.05
CA VAL A 338 -12.24 -1.13 -4.16
C VAL A 338 -11.88 -0.67 -2.74
N GLY A 339 -11.88 0.65 -2.50
CA GLY A 339 -11.61 1.19 -1.16
C GLY A 339 -10.13 1.10 -0.78
N VAL A 340 -9.23 1.46 -1.68
CA VAL A 340 -7.79 1.49 -1.43
C VAL A 340 -7.31 2.94 -1.33
N PRO A 341 -6.85 3.40 -0.17
CA PRO A 341 -6.37 4.77 -0.02
C PRO A 341 -5.05 5.00 -0.74
N MET A 342 -4.83 6.23 -1.22
CA MET A 342 -3.55 6.64 -1.83
C MET A 342 -2.44 6.69 -0.76
N PRO A 343 -1.28 6.05 -0.97
CA PRO A 343 -0.19 6.00 0.01
C PRO A 343 0.25 7.38 0.50
N LEU A 344 0.27 7.60 1.82
CA LEU A 344 0.74 8.85 2.47
C LEU A 344 -0.01 10.13 2.06
N MET A 345 -1.06 10.02 1.22
CA MET A 345 -1.84 11.16 0.77
C MET A 345 -3.27 11.13 1.32
N SER A 346 -3.89 9.96 1.34
CA SER A 346 -5.23 9.76 1.87
C SER A 346 -5.23 9.68 3.39
N TYR A 347 -6.35 10.05 4.00
CA TYR A 347 -6.61 9.79 5.41
C TYR A 347 -6.75 8.29 5.63
N GLY A 348 -5.65 7.67 6.01
CA GLY A 348 -5.59 6.23 6.25
C GLY A 348 -5.19 5.96 7.70
N GLY A 349 -6.06 5.34 8.48
CA GLY A 349 -5.83 5.04 9.89
C GLY A 349 -4.51 4.32 10.15
N THR A 350 -4.55 3.00 10.19
CA THR A 350 -3.39 2.12 10.38
C THR A 350 -2.56 1.91 9.10
N SER A 351 -3.14 2.22 7.92
CA SER A 351 -2.48 2.00 6.62
C SER A 351 -1.21 2.82 6.43
N ALA A 352 -1.20 4.10 6.83
CA ALA A 352 0.01 4.93 6.74
C ALA A 352 1.14 4.38 7.63
N VAL A 353 0.80 3.89 8.83
CA VAL A 353 1.77 3.31 9.78
C VAL A 353 2.34 2.01 9.23
N SER A 354 1.51 1.11 8.70
CA SER A 354 1.96 -0.16 8.13
C SER A 354 2.81 0.03 6.87
N LEU A 355 2.46 0.98 5.99
CA LEU A 355 3.27 1.31 4.83
C LEU A 355 4.65 1.83 5.20
N LEU A 356 4.73 2.78 6.13
CA LEU A 356 6.01 3.30 6.63
C LEU A 356 6.81 2.21 7.35
N ALA A 357 6.17 1.35 8.14
CA ALA A 357 6.82 0.19 8.77
C ALA A 357 7.41 -0.78 7.72
N GLY A 358 6.66 -1.07 6.64
CA GLY A 358 7.15 -1.88 5.51
C GLY A 358 8.38 -1.25 4.83
N LEU A 359 8.36 0.07 4.60
CA LEU A 359 9.54 0.81 4.10
C LEU A 359 10.70 0.77 5.10
N GLY A 360 10.42 0.68 6.41
CA GLY A 360 11.43 0.45 7.44
C GLY A 360 12.22 -0.85 7.24
N VAL A 361 11.56 -1.92 6.74
CA VAL A 361 12.24 -3.17 6.37
C VAL A 361 13.19 -2.95 5.19
N ALA A 362 12.78 -2.20 4.16
CA ALA A 362 13.65 -1.85 3.03
C ALA A 362 14.87 -1.01 3.48
N LEU A 363 14.66 -0.06 4.40
CA LEU A 363 15.74 0.73 4.99
C LEU A 363 16.70 -0.12 5.84
N ALA A 364 16.20 -1.13 6.58
CA ALA A 364 17.02 -2.09 7.31
C ALA A 364 17.98 -2.83 6.36
N VAL A 365 17.49 -3.24 5.18
CA VAL A 365 18.30 -3.86 4.12
C VAL A 365 19.41 -2.91 3.66
N LYS A 366 19.09 -1.64 3.38
CA LYS A 366 20.05 -0.62 2.94
C LYS A 366 21.12 -0.33 3.98
N GLY A 367 20.71 -0.23 5.25
CA GLY A 367 21.63 0.12 6.36
C GLY A 367 22.55 -1.00 6.81
N TYR A 368 22.28 -2.24 6.41
CA TYR A 368 23.02 -3.40 6.88
C TYR A 368 24.40 -3.51 6.22
N ARG A 369 25.44 -3.33 7.03
CA ARG A 369 26.84 -3.62 6.68
C ARG A 369 27.34 -4.72 7.63
N PRO A 370 27.67 -5.94 7.14
CA PRO A 370 28.27 -6.95 8.00
C PRO A 370 29.63 -6.47 8.51
N VAL A 371 29.93 -6.83 9.76
CA VAL A 371 31.17 -6.42 10.48
C VAL A 371 32.44 -6.85 9.74
N ASN A 372 32.39 -7.89 8.89
CA ASN A 372 33.55 -8.47 8.20
C ASN A 372 33.84 -7.83 6.81
N ALA A 373 33.27 -6.67 6.49
CA ALA A 373 33.55 -5.96 5.23
C ALA A 373 34.69 -4.92 5.34
N ALA A 374 35.53 -5.07 6.36
CA ALA A 374 36.71 -4.23 6.59
C ALA A 374 38.02 -4.99 6.28
N TYR A 375 38.07 -5.63 5.08
CA TYR A 375 39.33 -6.08 4.46
C TYR A 375 39.26 -5.83 2.96
#